data_083dc713716c3c2967696877049c103e
#
_entry.id   083dc713716c3c2967696877049c103e
#
_cell.length_a   1.000
_cell.length_b   1.000
_cell.length_c   1.000
_cell.angle_alpha   90.00
_cell.angle_beta   90.00
_cell.angle_gamma   90.00
#
_symmetry.space_group_name_H-M   'P 1'
#
loop_
_entity.id
_entity.type
_entity.pdbx_description
1 polymer ?
#
loop_
_entity_poly.entity_id
_entity_poly.type
_entity_poly.pdbx_seq_one_letter_code
_entity_poly.pdbx_strand_id
1 'polypeptide(L)'
;MNKRVIFSKGLQSKFIKNIKEKTALSWKELAEKLSVNENSFSKAYRFELCSIPYNLFIKILKLVDENEKKIIKEYDAKIVKEEIVIGRRVLGEQKKILGPVKIKFSNSNLSLDASNVKFSRSDLSKKIKLPTKLTPELAEEIGMHFGDGFLSNKKYDYRLKGNPKDEKGYYTNYIKPLFKELYNIDIKLKESWKSFGFELYSQAIWEFKVKVIGIKPGKKYDLDFPDTLKVNDVEVLGAFLRGLFDTDGSLSFKSKYGYKTYYPAIEISLTSKKLIKNVAEILLMMGFNPWIGFNKNYGRISIYGIRAFKRYGELVGWSSPKNLNKVKNWEEMYPQLK
;
A
#
# COMPACT_ATOMS: atom_id res chain seq x y z
N MET A 1 18.07 13.21 2.93
CA MET A 1 16.80 13.67 2.32
C MET A 1 17.08 14.11 0.90
N ASN A 2 16.46 13.46 -0.06
CA ASN A 2 16.64 13.80 -1.47
C ASN A 2 15.83 15.06 -1.81
N LYS A 3 16.47 16.03 -2.44
CA LYS A 3 15.83 17.25 -2.96
C LYS A 3 15.63 17.11 -4.48
N ARG A 4 14.64 17.80 -5.00
CA ARG A 4 14.41 17.90 -6.45
C ARG A 4 14.16 19.33 -6.86
N VAL A 5 14.41 19.62 -8.14
CA VAL A 5 14.14 20.92 -8.75
C VAL A 5 12.91 20.79 -9.63
N ILE A 6 11.91 21.61 -9.35
CA ILE A 6 10.68 21.72 -10.15
C ILE A 6 10.74 23.05 -10.88
N PHE A 7 10.50 22.98 -12.16
CA PHE A 7 10.36 24.12 -13.05
C PHE A 7 8.88 24.38 -13.34
N SER A 8 8.54 25.60 -13.63
CA SER A 8 7.24 25.90 -14.23
C SER A 8 7.10 25.21 -15.59
N LYS A 9 5.85 24.93 -16.00
CA LYS A 9 5.55 24.13 -17.20
C LYS A 9 6.23 24.70 -18.46
N GLY A 10 6.94 23.86 -19.19
CA GLY A 10 7.70 24.21 -20.40
C GLY A 10 9.11 24.71 -20.14
N LEU A 11 9.42 25.18 -18.92
CA LEU A 11 10.71 25.79 -18.63
C LEU A 11 11.81 24.76 -18.31
N GLN A 12 11.48 23.59 -17.81
CA GLN A 12 12.45 22.50 -17.67
C GLN A 12 12.94 22.01 -19.05
N SER A 13 12.03 21.88 -20.01
CA SER A 13 12.38 21.52 -21.38
C SER A 13 13.32 22.56 -22.01
N LYS A 14 13.00 23.85 -21.82
CA LYS A 14 13.82 24.96 -22.29
C LYS A 14 15.20 24.95 -21.64
N PHE A 15 15.28 24.77 -20.34
CA PHE A 15 16.54 24.65 -19.58
C PHE A 15 17.41 23.50 -20.14
N ILE A 16 16.86 22.29 -20.28
CA ILE A 16 17.62 21.12 -20.76
C ILE A 16 18.11 21.33 -22.22
N LYS A 17 17.31 21.95 -23.07
CA LYS A 17 17.74 22.30 -24.45
C LYS A 17 18.87 23.31 -24.45
N ASN A 18 18.78 24.38 -23.65
CA ASN A 18 19.82 25.37 -23.49
C ASN A 18 21.16 24.75 -23.02
N ILE A 19 21.11 23.82 -22.06
CA ILE A 19 22.30 23.07 -21.63
C ILE A 19 22.94 22.30 -22.79
N LYS A 20 22.12 21.63 -23.60
CA LYS A 20 22.62 20.91 -24.78
C LYS A 20 23.29 21.87 -25.80
N GLU A 21 22.70 23.01 -26.04
CA GLU A 21 23.23 24.03 -26.96
C GLU A 21 24.54 24.60 -26.43
N LYS A 22 24.61 24.96 -25.13
CA LYS A 22 25.84 25.49 -24.51
C LYS A 22 27.00 24.51 -24.50
N THR A 23 26.72 23.23 -24.36
CA THR A 23 27.76 22.20 -24.28
C THR A 23 28.20 21.68 -25.65
N ALA A 24 27.41 21.89 -26.70
CA ALA A 24 27.57 21.31 -28.03
C ALA A 24 27.70 19.78 -28.08
N LEU A 25 27.41 19.09 -26.94
CA LEU A 25 27.51 17.64 -26.81
C LEU A 25 26.26 16.93 -27.37
N SER A 26 26.41 15.70 -27.85
CA SER A 26 25.27 14.82 -28.14
C SER A 26 24.51 14.45 -26.84
N TRP A 27 23.27 13.97 -26.95
CA TRP A 27 22.52 13.51 -25.79
C TRP A 27 23.20 12.38 -25.03
N LYS A 28 23.90 11.50 -25.77
CA LYS A 28 24.64 10.37 -25.21
C LYS A 28 25.84 10.85 -24.39
N GLU A 29 26.70 11.72 -24.97
CA GLU A 29 27.87 12.28 -24.28
C GLU A 29 27.48 13.10 -23.05
N LEU A 30 26.38 13.86 -23.15
CA LEU A 30 25.88 14.63 -22.01
C LEU A 30 25.43 13.72 -20.86
N ALA A 31 24.73 12.63 -21.18
CA ALA A 31 24.29 11.66 -20.21
C ALA A 31 25.48 10.93 -19.55
N GLU A 32 26.49 10.57 -20.32
CA GLU A 32 27.74 9.97 -19.84
C GLU A 32 28.49 10.90 -18.88
N LYS A 33 28.70 12.17 -19.26
CA LYS A 33 29.35 13.18 -18.40
C LYS A 33 28.59 13.42 -17.08
N LEU A 34 27.28 13.36 -17.12
CA LEU A 34 26.43 13.55 -15.94
C LEU A 34 26.22 12.26 -15.15
N SER A 35 26.73 11.12 -15.64
CA SER A 35 26.53 9.78 -15.05
C SER A 35 25.05 9.42 -14.89
N VAL A 36 24.26 9.66 -15.94
CA VAL A 36 22.82 9.34 -15.99
C VAL A 36 22.49 8.50 -17.22
N ASN A 37 21.37 7.80 -17.17
CA ASN A 37 20.89 7.07 -18.34
C ASN A 37 20.46 8.03 -19.45
N GLU A 38 20.88 7.78 -20.70
CA GLU A 38 20.59 8.61 -21.87
C GLU A 38 19.07 8.86 -22.03
N ASN A 39 18.25 7.81 -21.95
CA ASN A 39 16.81 7.95 -22.07
C ASN A 39 16.19 8.80 -20.96
N SER A 40 16.76 8.77 -19.74
CA SER A 40 16.32 9.64 -18.66
C SER A 40 16.60 11.10 -18.99
N PHE A 41 17.77 11.40 -19.56
CA PHE A 41 18.16 12.78 -19.87
C PHE A 41 17.48 13.28 -21.16
N SER A 42 17.60 12.54 -22.26
CA SER A 42 17.10 12.94 -23.57
C SER A 42 15.57 12.90 -23.71
N LYS A 43 14.88 12.08 -22.87
CA LYS A 43 13.42 11.93 -22.91
C LYS A 43 12.77 12.41 -21.62
N ALA A 44 13.08 11.78 -20.46
CA ALA A 44 12.32 12.03 -19.22
C ALA A 44 12.46 13.47 -18.73
N TYR A 45 13.67 14.01 -18.65
CA TYR A 45 13.88 15.40 -18.20
C TYR A 45 13.55 16.41 -19.29
N ARG A 46 13.94 16.13 -20.55
CA ARG A 46 13.69 17.02 -21.67
C ARG A 46 12.20 17.24 -21.97
N PHE A 47 11.39 16.19 -21.85
CA PHE A 47 9.94 16.27 -22.08
C PHE A 47 9.14 16.50 -20.77
N GLU A 48 9.81 16.86 -19.69
CA GLU A 48 9.19 17.18 -18.40
C GLU A 48 8.36 16.03 -17.81
N LEU A 49 8.69 14.78 -18.16
CA LEU A 49 8.02 13.59 -17.61
C LEU A 49 8.32 13.39 -16.12
N CYS A 50 9.43 13.95 -15.64
CA CYS A 50 9.80 14.00 -14.23
C CYS A 50 10.66 15.23 -13.94
N SER A 51 10.64 15.66 -12.68
CA SER A 51 11.51 16.73 -12.18
C SER A 51 12.97 16.28 -12.06
N ILE A 52 13.90 17.22 -12.03
CA ILE A 52 15.34 16.94 -11.97
C ILE A 52 15.78 16.72 -10.52
N PRO A 53 16.50 15.61 -10.19
CA PRO A 53 17.14 15.45 -8.87
C PRO A 53 18.10 16.61 -8.60
N TYR A 54 18.09 17.16 -7.39
CA TYR A 54 18.92 18.32 -7.03
C TYR A 54 20.42 18.06 -7.26
N ASN A 55 20.90 16.87 -6.91
CA ASN A 55 22.28 16.50 -7.14
C ASN A 55 22.65 16.50 -8.64
N LEU A 56 21.73 16.07 -9.51
CA LEU A 56 21.91 16.13 -10.96
C LEU A 56 21.86 17.59 -11.45
N PHE A 57 20.93 18.39 -10.92
CA PHE A 57 20.84 19.81 -11.24
C PHE A 57 22.15 20.55 -10.95
N ILE A 58 22.75 20.32 -9.77
CA ILE A 58 24.05 20.91 -9.43
C ILE A 58 25.18 20.42 -10.34
N LYS A 59 25.18 19.14 -10.74
CA LYS A 59 26.15 18.62 -11.72
C LYS A 59 26.00 19.32 -13.09
N ILE A 60 24.75 19.55 -13.53
CA ILE A 60 24.47 20.27 -14.77
C ILE A 60 25.00 21.70 -14.69
N LEU A 61 24.73 22.42 -13.60
CA LEU A 61 25.19 23.81 -13.43
C LEU A 61 26.71 23.91 -13.45
N LYS A 62 27.41 22.99 -12.76
CA LYS A 62 28.88 22.91 -12.77
C LYS A 62 29.45 22.65 -14.19
N LEU A 63 28.75 21.85 -15.00
CA LEU A 63 29.18 21.51 -16.36
C LEU A 63 29.15 22.73 -17.28
N VAL A 64 28.23 23.67 -17.05
CA VAL A 64 28.06 24.89 -17.89
C VAL A 64 28.45 26.18 -17.18
N ASP A 65 29.08 26.09 -16.01
CA ASP A 65 29.54 27.20 -15.16
C ASP A 65 28.42 28.24 -14.90
N GLU A 66 27.23 27.74 -14.51
CA GLU A 66 26.07 28.57 -14.21
C GLU A 66 25.76 28.65 -12.73
N ASN A 67 25.25 29.81 -12.31
CA ASN A 67 24.89 30.03 -10.91
C ASN A 67 23.46 29.51 -10.59
N GLU A 68 23.34 28.77 -9.49
CA GLU A 68 22.09 28.17 -9.04
C GLU A 68 20.96 29.21 -8.87
N LYS A 69 21.22 30.32 -8.17
CA LYS A 69 20.21 31.35 -7.89
C LYS A 69 19.72 32.03 -9.19
N LYS A 70 20.66 32.26 -10.13
CA LYS A 70 20.32 32.82 -11.43
C LYS A 70 19.38 31.91 -12.22
N ILE A 71 19.71 30.61 -12.31
CA ILE A 71 18.90 29.62 -13.06
C ILE A 71 17.54 29.41 -12.40
N ILE A 72 17.48 29.34 -11.06
CA ILE A 72 16.21 29.23 -10.34
C ILE A 72 15.28 30.40 -10.65
N LYS A 73 15.81 31.62 -10.69
CA LYS A 73 15.04 32.83 -11.01
C LYS A 73 14.64 32.87 -12.49
N GLU A 74 15.58 32.60 -13.41
CA GLU A 74 15.37 32.67 -14.84
C GLU A 74 14.32 31.65 -15.34
N TYR A 75 14.33 30.44 -14.78
CA TYR A 75 13.44 29.35 -15.20
C TYR A 75 12.29 29.10 -14.22
N ASP A 76 11.98 30.03 -13.34
CA ASP A 76 10.91 29.93 -12.33
C ASP A 76 10.90 28.54 -11.66
N ALA A 77 12.08 28.16 -11.17
CA ALA A 77 12.28 26.84 -10.56
C ALA A 77 12.21 26.92 -9.03
N LYS A 78 11.85 25.80 -8.40
CA LYS A 78 11.79 25.67 -6.93
C LYS A 78 12.49 24.40 -6.48
N ILE A 79 13.29 24.51 -5.41
CA ILE A 79 13.88 23.35 -4.74
C ILE A 79 12.89 22.85 -3.71
N VAL A 80 12.46 21.59 -3.83
CA VAL A 80 11.49 20.96 -2.94
C VAL A 80 12.04 19.66 -2.39
N LYS A 81 11.60 19.28 -1.21
CA LYS A 81 11.86 17.94 -0.66
C LYS A 81 11.15 16.90 -1.52
N GLU A 82 11.77 15.76 -1.72
CA GLU A 82 11.29 14.71 -2.66
C GLU A 82 9.87 14.21 -2.38
N GLU A 83 9.42 14.29 -1.15
CA GLU A 83 8.07 13.90 -0.71
C GLU A 83 6.93 14.61 -1.47
N ILE A 84 7.18 15.84 -1.94
CA ILE A 84 6.16 16.66 -2.61
C ILE A 84 6.13 16.44 -4.13
N VAL A 85 7.18 15.84 -4.72
CA VAL A 85 7.42 15.85 -6.18
C VAL A 85 6.97 14.59 -6.89
N ILE A 86 6.93 13.48 -6.17
CA ILE A 86 6.59 12.19 -6.77
C ILE A 86 5.07 12.14 -6.96
N GLY A 87 4.60 12.56 -8.09
CA GLY A 87 3.24 12.22 -8.44
C GLY A 87 2.34 13.29 -9.04
N ARG A 88 2.84 14.46 -9.42
CA ARG A 88 1.94 15.48 -10.02
C ARG A 88 1.14 14.95 -11.23
N ARG A 89 1.74 14.13 -12.08
CA ARG A 89 1.05 13.58 -13.25
C ARG A 89 0.19 12.38 -12.88
N VAL A 90 0.74 11.46 -12.09
CA VAL A 90 0.02 10.27 -11.61
C VAL A 90 -1.06 10.66 -10.61
N LEU A 91 -0.82 11.60 -9.68
CA LEU A 91 -1.85 12.17 -8.81
C LEU A 91 -2.96 12.88 -9.60
N GLY A 92 -2.65 13.53 -10.73
CA GLY A 92 -3.65 14.14 -11.59
C GLY A 92 -4.57 13.12 -12.25
N GLU A 93 -4.02 12.03 -12.78
CA GLU A 93 -4.78 10.92 -13.37
C GLU A 93 -5.53 10.12 -12.29
N GLN A 94 -4.89 9.83 -11.16
CA GLN A 94 -5.51 9.15 -10.01
C GLN A 94 -6.65 9.98 -9.39
N LYS A 95 -6.48 11.30 -9.27
CA LYS A 95 -7.56 12.20 -8.83
C LYS A 95 -8.76 12.19 -9.77
N LYS A 96 -8.55 12.01 -11.09
CA LYS A 96 -9.66 11.83 -12.04
C LYS A 96 -10.39 10.50 -11.82
N ILE A 97 -9.67 9.42 -11.48
CA ILE A 97 -10.25 8.09 -11.24
C ILE A 97 -10.95 8.03 -9.88
N LEU A 98 -10.32 8.54 -8.83
CA LEU A 98 -10.83 8.52 -7.46
C LEU A 98 -11.89 9.61 -7.20
N GLY A 99 -11.79 10.74 -7.91
CA GLY A 99 -12.49 11.96 -7.54
C GLY A 99 -11.86 12.62 -6.30
N PRO A 100 -12.57 13.52 -5.62
CA PRO A 100 -12.09 14.10 -4.37
C PRO A 100 -11.97 12.99 -3.30
N VAL A 101 -10.89 13.04 -2.50
CA VAL A 101 -10.73 12.16 -1.33
C VAL A 101 -11.94 12.32 -0.42
N LYS A 102 -12.66 11.24 -0.19
CA LYS A 102 -13.95 11.25 0.54
C LYS A 102 -13.81 10.75 1.97
N ILE A 103 -12.75 10.00 2.29
CA ILE A 103 -12.53 9.52 3.66
C ILE A 103 -12.09 10.71 4.51
N LYS A 104 -12.93 11.07 5.48
CA LYS A 104 -12.56 11.99 6.54
C LYS A 104 -11.98 11.15 7.68
N PHE A 105 -10.67 11.18 7.82
CA PHE A 105 -9.99 10.57 8.94
C PHE A 105 -10.14 11.48 10.18
N SER A 106 -10.44 10.89 11.32
CA SER A 106 -10.56 11.59 12.59
C SER A 106 -9.40 11.22 13.52
N ASN A 107 -8.95 12.15 14.34
CA ASN A 107 -8.06 11.89 15.48
C ASN A 107 -8.85 11.24 16.62
N SER A 108 -9.68 10.27 16.31
CA SER A 108 -10.70 9.77 17.21
C SER A 108 -10.15 8.84 18.28
N ASN A 109 -10.87 8.81 19.37
CA ASN A 109 -10.79 7.81 20.40
C ASN A 109 -10.84 6.39 19.78
N LEU A 110 -9.78 5.62 19.97
CA LEU A 110 -9.68 4.23 19.51
C LEU A 110 -10.52 3.27 20.37
N SER A 111 -11.33 3.77 21.30
CA SER A 111 -12.20 3.01 22.17
C SER A 111 -13.38 2.43 21.41
N LEU A 112 -13.70 1.18 21.70
CA LEU A 112 -14.79 0.42 21.10
C LEU A 112 -15.86 0.09 22.16
N ASP A 113 -17.11 0.45 21.86
CA ASP A 113 -18.23 0.13 22.73
C ASP A 113 -18.90 -1.18 22.27
N ALA A 114 -18.71 -2.23 23.05
CA ALA A 114 -19.31 -3.55 22.84
C ALA A 114 -20.49 -3.83 23.81
N SER A 115 -21.03 -2.84 24.52
CA SER A 115 -22.10 -2.99 25.50
C SER A 115 -23.39 -3.62 24.93
N ASN A 116 -23.68 -3.35 23.66
CA ASN A 116 -24.84 -3.88 22.94
C ASN A 116 -24.59 -5.23 22.24
N VAL A 117 -23.45 -5.87 22.47
CA VAL A 117 -23.13 -7.18 21.91
C VAL A 117 -23.66 -8.28 22.82
N LYS A 118 -24.39 -9.23 22.26
CA LYS A 118 -24.95 -10.36 22.97
C LYS A 118 -24.01 -11.57 22.92
N PHE A 119 -23.92 -12.28 24.02
CA PHE A 119 -23.17 -13.52 24.15
C PHE A 119 -24.11 -14.72 24.22
N SER A 120 -23.89 -15.70 23.37
CA SER A 120 -24.57 -16.99 23.47
C SER A 120 -24.04 -17.80 24.69
N ARG A 121 -24.79 -18.83 25.13
CA ARG A 121 -24.28 -19.76 26.16
C ARG A 121 -22.94 -20.37 25.77
N SER A 122 -22.75 -20.70 24.51
CA SER A 122 -21.48 -21.23 23.98
C SER A 122 -20.34 -20.19 24.06
N ASP A 123 -20.62 -18.91 23.82
CA ASP A 123 -19.60 -17.84 23.93
C ASP A 123 -19.14 -17.67 25.37
N LEU A 124 -20.09 -17.70 26.32
CA LEU A 124 -19.79 -17.64 27.76
C LEU A 124 -18.98 -18.85 28.22
N SER A 125 -19.35 -20.05 27.79
CA SER A 125 -18.62 -21.30 28.11
C SER A 125 -17.18 -21.26 27.56
N LYS A 126 -16.97 -20.70 26.38
CA LYS A 126 -15.64 -20.50 25.77
C LYS A 126 -14.88 -19.32 26.36
N LYS A 127 -15.49 -18.55 27.25
CA LYS A 127 -14.92 -17.34 27.85
C LYS A 127 -14.43 -16.32 26.79
N ILE A 128 -15.22 -16.13 25.73
CA ILE A 128 -14.89 -15.17 24.67
C ILE A 128 -14.81 -13.78 25.29
N LYS A 129 -13.76 -13.04 24.89
CA LYS A 129 -13.56 -11.62 25.20
C LYS A 129 -13.69 -10.82 23.91
N LEU A 130 -14.12 -9.58 24.03
CA LEU A 130 -14.16 -8.66 22.88
C LEU A 130 -13.17 -7.53 23.10
N PRO A 131 -12.45 -7.10 22.04
CA PRO A 131 -11.58 -5.95 22.12
C PRO A 131 -12.37 -4.68 22.51
N THR A 132 -11.81 -3.88 23.41
CA THR A 132 -12.36 -2.59 23.85
C THR A 132 -11.68 -1.40 23.20
N LYS A 133 -10.63 -1.67 22.41
CA LYS A 133 -9.87 -0.66 21.66
C LYS A 133 -9.55 -1.17 20.27
N LEU A 134 -9.52 -0.25 19.33
CA LEU A 134 -8.97 -0.51 17.99
C LEU A 134 -7.45 -0.50 18.08
N THR A 135 -6.85 -1.69 18.07
CA THR A 135 -5.39 -1.89 18.06
C THR A 135 -4.91 -2.28 16.68
N PRO A 136 -3.60 -2.21 16.39
CA PRO A 136 -3.03 -2.73 15.14
C PRO A 136 -3.39 -4.19 14.89
N GLU A 137 -3.39 -5.04 15.93
CA GLU A 137 -3.74 -6.48 15.83
C GLU A 137 -5.19 -6.67 15.40
N LEU A 138 -6.12 -5.90 15.98
CA LEU A 138 -7.52 -5.94 15.58
C LEU A 138 -7.72 -5.39 14.16
N ALA A 139 -7.03 -4.33 13.80
CA ALA A 139 -7.07 -3.77 12.45
C ALA A 139 -6.54 -4.76 11.40
N GLU A 140 -5.47 -5.50 11.72
CA GLU A 140 -4.93 -6.54 10.85
C GLU A 140 -5.93 -7.69 10.69
N GLU A 141 -6.57 -8.15 11.76
CA GLU A 141 -7.62 -9.17 11.71
C GLU A 141 -8.80 -8.70 10.85
N ILE A 142 -9.20 -7.43 10.95
CA ILE A 142 -10.23 -6.84 10.08
C ILE A 142 -9.74 -6.85 8.62
N GLY A 143 -8.48 -6.52 8.35
CA GLY A 143 -7.87 -6.60 7.02
C GLY A 143 -7.94 -8.02 6.44
N MET A 144 -7.57 -9.04 7.23
CA MET A 144 -7.70 -10.44 6.83
C MET A 144 -9.16 -10.82 6.52
N HIS A 145 -10.12 -10.31 7.32
CA HIS A 145 -11.54 -10.53 7.04
C HIS A 145 -11.94 -9.96 5.68
N PHE A 146 -11.48 -8.77 5.32
CA PHE A 146 -11.78 -8.16 4.03
C PHE A 146 -11.17 -8.93 2.85
N GLY A 147 -10.05 -9.60 3.04
CA GLY A 147 -9.46 -10.55 2.08
C GLY A 147 -10.21 -11.89 2.09
N ASP A 148 -9.84 -12.81 2.94
CA ASP A 148 -10.28 -14.20 2.98
C ASP A 148 -11.49 -14.48 3.86
N GLY A 149 -11.97 -13.48 4.62
CA GLY A 149 -13.05 -13.65 5.59
C GLY A 149 -14.45 -13.72 4.98
N PHE A 150 -15.38 -14.29 5.73
CA PHE A 150 -16.80 -14.31 5.40
C PHE A 150 -17.63 -14.27 6.68
N LEU A 151 -18.62 -13.37 6.72
CA LEU A 151 -19.67 -13.33 7.74
C LEU A 151 -21.01 -13.72 7.10
N SER A 152 -21.64 -14.74 7.67
CA SER A 152 -22.96 -15.16 7.18
C SER A 152 -24.03 -14.11 7.51
N ASN A 153 -24.94 -13.86 6.59
CA ASN A 153 -26.12 -13.02 6.82
C ASN A 153 -27.33 -13.78 7.41
N LYS A 154 -27.19 -15.11 7.60
CA LYS A 154 -28.26 -15.99 8.11
C LYS A 154 -27.97 -16.61 9.46
N LYS A 155 -26.69 -16.70 9.86
CA LYS A 155 -26.23 -17.37 11.06
C LYS A 155 -25.08 -16.58 11.68
N TYR A 156 -24.83 -16.80 12.98
CA TYR A 156 -23.64 -16.27 13.67
C TYR A 156 -22.37 -17.06 13.30
N ASP A 157 -22.07 -17.09 12.01
CA ASP A 157 -21.02 -17.89 11.40
C ASP A 157 -19.98 -16.95 10.79
N TYR A 158 -18.76 -17.05 11.28
CA TYR A 158 -17.58 -16.37 10.79
C TYR A 158 -16.56 -17.37 10.27
N ARG A 159 -16.07 -17.15 9.08
CA ARG A 159 -15.08 -18.01 8.42
C ARG A 159 -13.89 -17.18 7.96
N LEU A 160 -12.71 -17.77 8.05
CA LEU A 160 -11.50 -17.30 7.40
C LEU A 160 -10.81 -18.51 6.79
N LYS A 161 -10.62 -18.50 5.47
CA LYS A 161 -10.12 -19.65 4.72
C LYS A 161 -9.23 -19.21 3.57
N GLY A 162 -8.01 -19.71 3.53
CA GLY A 162 -7.02 -19.46 2.49
C GLY A 162 -6.58 -20.72 1.76
N ASN A 163 -5.47 -20.62 1.03
CA ASN A 163 -4.92 -21.69 0.21
C ASN A 163 -4.20 -22.76 1.08
N PRO A 164 -4.60 -24.03 1.00
CA PRO A 164 -4.00 -25.09 1.82
C PRO A 164 -2.51 -25.34 1.50
N LYS A 165 -2.04 -25.01 0.31
CA LYS A 165 -0.64 -25.24 -0.09
C LYS A 165 0.33 -24.22 0.52
N ASP A 166 -0.05 -22.95 0.50
CA ASP A 166 0.88 -21.85 0.79
C ASP A 166 0.65 -21.19 2.15
N GLU A 167 -0.51 -21.41 2.79
CA GLU A 167 -0.95 -20.59 3.92
C GLU A 167 -1.17 -21.35 5.22
N LYS A 168 -0.94 -22.68 5.25
CA LYS A 168 -1.06 -23.47 6.52
C LYS A 168 -0.21 -22.89 7.65
N GLY A 169 1.04 -22.54 7.36
CA GLY A 169 1.94 -21.92 8.33
C GLY A 169 1.43 -20.58 8.85
N TYR A 170 0.84 -19.76 7.98
CA TYR A 170 0.24 -18.49 8.36
C TYR A 170 -0.93 -18.65 9.30
N TYR A 171 -1.85 -19.56 8.99
CA TYR A 171 -2.99 -19.86 9.86
C TYR A 171 -2.58 -20.46 11.20
N THR A 172 -1.61 -21.38 11.19
CA THR A 172 -1.21 -22.10 12.41
C THR A 172 -0.36 -21.23 13.33
N ASN A 173 0.61 -20.51 12.78
CA ASN A 173 1.65 -19.83 13.56
C ASN A 173 1.35 -18.35 13.81
N TYR A 174 0.42 -17.77 13.06
CA TYR A 174 0.08 -16.35 13.19
C TYR A 174 -1.41 -16.12 13.49
N ILE A 175 -2.30 -16.54 12.59
CA ILE A 175 -3.73 -16.26 12.73
C ILE A 175 -4.34 -16.91 13.98
N LYS A 176 -3.98 -18.15 14.27
CA LYS A 176 -4.49 -18.85 15.46
C LYS A 176 -4.07 -18.18 16.77
N PRO A 177 -2.79 -17.82 16.99
CA PRO A 177 -2.38 -16.99 18.14
C PRO A 177 -3.08 -15.63 18.20
N LEU A 178 -3.22 -14.93 17.09
CA LEU A 178 -3.90 -13.63 16.99
C LEU A 178 -5.36 -13.72 17.47
N PHE A 179 -6.09 -14.77 17.09
CA PHE A 179 -7.46 -14.99 17.55
C PHE A 179 -7.52 -15.32 19.03
N LYS A 180 -6.52 -16.03 19.56
CA LYS A 180 -6.40 -16.30 20.99
C LYS A 180 -6.18 -15.02 21.79
N GLU A 181 -5.35 -14.12 21.28
CA GLU A 181 -5.09 -12.83 21.89
C GLU A 181 -6.32 -11.92 21.85
N LEU A 182 -6.89 -11.70 20.67
CA LEU A 182 -7.99 -10.76 20.46
C LEU A 182 -9.30 -11.20 21.12
N TYR A 183 -9.63 -12.49 21.03
CA TYR A 183 -10.96 -13.00 21.42
C TYR A 183 -10.93 -14.05 22.51
N ASN A 184 -9.76 -14.40 23.06
CA ASN A 184 -9.55 -15.52 23.99
C ASN A 184 -10.10 -16.84 23.47
N ILE A 185 -10.08 -17.07 22.17
CA ILE A 185 -10.60 -18.29 21.55
C ILE A 185 -9.50 -19.11 20.88
N ASP A 186 -9.52 -20.41 21.11
CA ASP A 186 -8.67 -21.38 20.42
C ASP A 186 -9.42 -21.89 19.18
N ILE A 187 -9.17 -21.28 18.01
CA ILE A 187 -9.80 -21.66 16.76
C ILE A 187 -9.34 -23.03 16.30
N LYS A 188 -10.28 -23.87 15.83
CA LYS A 188 -10.00 -25.18 15.26
C LYS A 188 -9.77 -25.06 13.77
N LEU A 189 -8.51 -25.21 13.35
CA LEU A 189 -8.15 -25.20 11.94
C LEU A 189 -8.59 -26.52 11.29
N LYS A 190 -9.15 -26.41 10.09
CA LYS A 190 -9.60 -27.55 9.28
C LYS A 190 -9.08 -27.39 7.86
N GLU A 191 -8.65 -28.52 7.30
CA GLU A 191 -8.30 -28.61 5.89
C GLU A 191 -9.46 -29.21 5.11
N SER A 192 -9.72 -28.66 3.96
CA SER A 192 -10.54 -29.25 2.93
C SER A 192 -9.76 -29.29 1.63
N TRP A 193 -10.24 -30.01 0.65
CA TRP A 193 -9.55 -30.18 -0.65
C TRP A 193 -9.10 -28.85 -1.30
N LYS A 194 -9.85 -27.74 -1.09
CA LYS A 194 -9.58 -26.44 -1.71
C LYS A 194 -9.23 -25.30 -0.76
N SER A 195 -9.31 -25.53 0.54
CA SER A 195 -9.10 -24.46 1.51
C SER A 195 -8.59 -24.98 2.84
N PHE A 196 -7.82 -24.14 3.56
CA PHE A 196 -7.37 -24.35 4.91
C PHE A 196 -7.76 -23.13 5.76
N GLY A 197 -8.26 -23.35 6.97
CA GLY A 197 -8.66 -22.25 7.85
C GLY A 197 -9.67 -22.71 8.89
N PHE A 198 -10.59 -21.84 9.29
CA PHE A 198 -11.55 -22.15 10.32
C PHE A 198 -12.97 -21.66 9.98
N GLU A 199 -13.93 -22.27 10.66
CA GLU A 199 -15.30 -21.80 10.79
C GLU A 199 -15.63 -21.64 12.28
N LEU A 200 -16.12 -20.49 12.66
CA LEU A 200 -16.40 -20.10 14.02
C LEU A 200 -17.86 -19.70 14.17
N TYR A 201 -18.58 -20.45 15.00
CA TYR A 201 -19.94 -20.11 15.42
C TYR A 201 -19.87 -19.37 16.75
N SER A 202 -20.08 -18.05 16.71
CA SER A 202 -20.07 -17.16 17.87
C SER A 202 -20.98 -15.97 17.61
N GLN A 203 -22.01 -15.81 18.44
CA GLN A 203 -22.87 -14.63 18.41
C GLN A 203 -22.09 -13.38 18.79
N ALA A 204 -21.26 -13.45 19.83
CA ALA A 204 -20.50 -12.32 20.32
C ALA A 204 -19.53 -11.76 19.27
N ILE A 205 -18.71 -12.62 18.65
CA ILE A 205 -17.74 -12.19 17.64
C ILE A 205 -18.47 -11.70 16.38
N TRP A 206 -19.53 -12.38 15.96
CA TRP A 206 -20.31 -11.96 14.79
C TRP A 206 -20.96 -10.59 15.02
N GLU A 207 -21.66 -10.40 16.16
CA GLU A 207 -22.30 -9.12 16.49
C GLU A 207 -21.27 -7.99 16.68
N PHE A 208 -20.12 -8.28 17.28
CA PHE A 208 -19.02 -7.33 17.41
C PHE A 208 -18.55 -6.83 16.03
N LYS A 209 -18.31 -7.75 15.10
CA LYS A 209 -17.90 -7.38 13.74
C LYS A 209 -18.96 -6.54 13.01
N VAL A 210 -20.22 -6.86 13.18
CA VAL A 210 -21.32 -6.17 12.50
C VAL A 210 -21.69 -4.86 13.19
N LYS A 211 -21.90 -4.87 14.50
CA LYS A 211 -22.45 -3.74 15.25
C LYS A 211 -21.39 -2.74 15.69
N VAL A 212 -20.20 -3.23 16.09
CA VAL A 212 -19.13 -2.39 16.64
C VAL A 212 -18.15 -1.96 15.55
N ILE A 213 -17.67 -2.94 14.76
CA ILE A 213 -16.74 -2.60 13.66
C ILE A 213 -17.45 -2.03 12.44
N GLY A 214 -18.70 -2.44 12.20
CA GLY A 214 -19.49 -1.97 11.06
C GLY A 214 -19.30 -2.79 9.78
N ILE A 215 -18.86 -4.04 9.89
CA ILE A 215 -18.71 -4.94 8.74
C ILE A 215 -20.07 -5.46 8.29
N LYS A 216 -20.38 -5.26 7.02
CA LYS A 216 -21.61 -5.77 6.42
C LYS A 216 -21.50 -7.26 6.15
N PRO A 217 -22.41 -8.11 6.72
CA PRO A 217 -22.38 -9.54 6.45
C PRO A 217 -22.85 -9.87 5.03
N GLY A 218 -22.46 -11.03 4.52
CA GLY A 218 -22.87 -11.55 3.22
C GLY A 218 -21.83 -11.37 2.12
N LYS A 219 -22.26 -10.98 0.93
CA LYS A 219 -21.39 -10.96 -0.26
C LYS A 219 -20.42 -9.78 -0.26
N LYS A 220 -19.17 -10.02 -0.68
CA LYS A 220 -18.08 -9.03 -0.65
C LYS A 220 -18.13 -7.92 -1.69
N TYR A 221 -18.95 -8.03 -2.74
CA TYR A 221 -18.99 -7.04 -3.82
C TYR A 221 -19.47 -5.65 -3.35
N ASP A 222 -20.15 -5.56 -2.21
CA ASP A 222 -20.69 -4.34 -1.64
C ASP A 222 -20.01 -3.95 -0.31
N LEU A 223 -18.82 -4.51 -0.05
CA LEU A 223 -18.03 -4.13 1.12
C LEU A 223 -17.56 -2.67 0.99
N ASP A 224 -17.71 -1.94 2.08
CA ASP A 224 -17.20 -0.58 2.25
C ASP A 224 -16.21 -0.54 3.40
N PHE A 225 -15.39 0.49 3.46
CA PHE A 225 -14.44 0.68 4.53
C PHE A 225 -15.16 1.12 5.81
N PRO A 226 -15.03 0.40 6.94
CA PRO A 226 -15.78 0.69 8.14
C PRO A 226 -15.44 2.05 8.73
N ASP A 227 -16.43 2.76 9.26
CA ASP A 227 -16.22 4.05 9.91
C ASP A 227 -15.27 3.96 11.10
N THR A 228 -15.29 2.85 11.82
CA THR A 228 -14.39 2.54 12.93
C THR A 228 -12.91 2.58 12.54
N LEU A 229 -12.57 2.27 11.29
CA LEU A 229 -11.20 2.32 10.77
C LEU A 229 -10.84 3.68 10.14
N LYS A 230 -11.73 4.66 10.14
CA LYS A 230 -11.44 6.01 9.62
C LYS A 230 -10.65 6.86 10.62
N VAL A 231 -9.55 6.32 11.11
CA VAL A 231 -8.66 6.94 12.09
C VAL A 231 -7.38 7.45 11.41
N ASN A 232 -6.83 8.55 11.91
CA ASN A 232 -5.56 9.08 11.44
C ASN A 232 -4.39 8.47 12.23
N ASP A 233 -4.31 7.15 12.19
CA ASP A 233 -3.29 6.35 12.85
C ASP A 233 -2.61 5.44 11.83
N VAL A 234 -1.33 5.71 11.56
CA VAL A 234 -0.56 5.01 10.51
C VAL A 234 -0.31 3.55 10.89
N GLU A 235 -0.14 3.24 12.17
CA GLU A 235 0.09 1.85 12.63
C GLU A 235 -1.17 1.01 12.45
N VAL A 236 -2.33 1.54 12.86
CA VAL A 236 -3.64 0.89 12.68
C VAL A 236 -3.96 0.67 11.20
N LEU A 237 -3.78 1.72 10.38
CA LEU A 237 -4.05 1.62 8.94
C LEU A 237 -3.05 0.72 8.22
N GLY A 238 -1.78 0.76 8.63
CA GLY A 238 -0.73 -0.13 8.13
C GLY A 238 -1.06 -1.60 8.43
N ALA A 239 -1.48 -1.91 9.66
CA ALA A 239 -1.88 -3.24 10.06
C ALA A 239 -3.12 -3.74 9.28
N PHE A 240 -4.13 -2.88 9.09
CA PHE A 240 -5.28 -3.22 8.23
C PHE A 240 -4.83 -3.58 6.80
N LEU A 241 -3.97 -2.76 6.20
CA LEU A 241 -3.43 -3.05 4.87
C LEU A 241 -2.61 -4.34 4.86
N ARG A 242 -1.81 -4.61 5.89
CA ARG A 242 -1.04 -5.86 6.02
C ARG A 242 -1.95 -7.08 5.98
N GLY A 243 -2.99 -7.12 6.83
CA GLY A 243 -3.95 -8.22 6.85
C GLY A 243 -4.66 -8.41 5.51
N LEU A 244 -5.07 -7.32 4.86
CA LEU A 244 -5.74 -7.36 3.56
C LEU A 244 -4.81 -7.83 2.43
N PHE A 245 -3.57 -7.33 2.37
CA PHE A 245 -2.64 -7.70 1.30
C PHE A 245 -1.97 -9.06 1.53
N ASP A 246 -1.85 -9.52 2.77
CA ASP A 246 -1.32 -10.86 3.07
C ASP A 246 -2.30 -11.98 2.71
N THR A 247 -3.60 -11.68 2.65
CA THR A 247 -4.66 -12.62 2.25
C THR A 247 -4.96 -12.53 0.74
N ASP A 248 -5.52 -11.43 0.27
CA ASP A 248 -5.96 -11.26 -1.13
C ASP A 248 -4.93 -10.55 -2.03
N GLY A 249 -3.83 -10.06 -1.47
CA GLY A 249 -2.79 -9.38 -2.23
C GLY A 249 -1.73 -10.31 -2.83
N SER A 250 -0.87 -9.75 -3.61
CA SER A 250 0.25 -10.43 -4.26
C SER A 250 1.52 -9.58 -4.18
N LEU A 251 2.56 -10.11 -3.58
CA LEU A 251 3.93 -9.62 -3.73
C LEU A 251 4.63 -10.42 -4.82
N SER A 252 5.14 -9.74 -5.83
CA SER A 252 5.91 -10.34 -6.91
C SER A 252 7.11 -9.48 -7.29
N PHE A 253 8.13 -10.11 -7.86
CA PHE A 253 9.32 -9.44 -8.35
C PHE A 253 9.45 -9.67 -9.85
N LYS A 254 9.33 -8.60 -10.63
CA LYS A 254 9.34 -8.65 -12.10
C LYS A 254 10.75 -8.47 -12.64
N SER A 255 11.03 -9.04 -13.81
CA SER A 255 12.29 -8.77 -14.51
C SER A 255 12.32 -7.33 -15.01
N LYS A 256 13.44 -6.64 -14.81
CA LYS A 256 13.63 -5.26 -15.28
C LYS A 256 15.13 -4.97 -15.44
N TYR A 257 15.48 -4.18 -16.44
CA TYR A 257 16.87 -3.79 -16.74
C TYR A 257 17.84 -4.98 -16.90
N GLY A 258 17.36 -6.11 -17.45
CA GLY A 258 18.16 -7.33 -17.62
C GLY A 258 18.28 -8.21 -16.37
N TYR A 259 17.83 -7.76 -15.22
CA TYR A 259 17.82 -8.53 -13.98
C TYR A 259 16.49 -9.26 -13.79
N LYS A 260 16.57 -10.58 -13.53
CA LYS A 260 15.41 -11.40 -13.16
C LYS A 260 14.99 -11.07 -11.71
N THR A 261 13.69 -11.13 -11.42
CA THR A 261 13.13 -10.95 -10.06
C THR A 261 13.59 -9.66 -9.34
N TYR A 262 13.90 -8.61 -10.10
CA TYR A 262 14.50 -7.38 -9.57
C TYR A 262 13.48 -6.35 -9.08
N TYR A 263 12.38 -6.18 -9.82
CA TYR A 263 11.48 -5.06 -9.64
C TYR A 263 10.23 -5.43 -8.85
N PRO A 264 10.09 -4.98 -7.60
CA PRO A 264 8.96 -5.32 -6.75
C PRO A 264 7.65 -4.73 -7.27
N ALA A 265 6.60 -5.53 -7.16
CA ALA A 265 5.22 -5.18 -7.43
C ALA A 265 4.33 -5.74 -6.32
N ILE A 266 3.60 -4.87 -5.64
CA ILE A 266 2.60 -5.20 -4.62
C ILE A 266 1.24 -4.88 -5.22
N GLU A 267 0.39 -5.88 -5.36
CA GLU A 267 -0.86 -5.75 -6.13
C GLU A 267 -2.01 -6.40 -5.38
N ILE A 268 -3.20 -5.82 -5.50
CA ILE A 268 -4.45 -6.42 -5.00
C ILE A 268 -5.59 -6.17 -5.98
N SER A 269 -6.50 -7.14 -6.08
CA SER A 269 -7.72 -7.02 -6.90
C SER A 269 -8.93 -7.43 -6.07
N LEU A 270 -9.91 -6.54 -5.93
CA LEU A 270 -11.11 -6.76 -5.13
C LEU A 270 -12.38 -6.53 -5.95
N THR A 271 -13.41 -7.30 -5.67
CA THR A 271 -14.72 -7.14 -6.32
C THR A 271 -15.42 -5.86 -5.90
N SER A 272 -15.23 -5.40 -4.67
CA SER A 272 -15.73 -4.11 -4.22
C SER A 272 -14.89 -2.95 -4.76
N LYS A 273 -15.46 -2.21 -5.71
CA LYS A 273 -14.85 -0.99 -6.26
C LYS A 273 -14.80 0.16 -5.23
N LYS A 274 -15.71 0.16 -4.25
CA LYS A 274 -15.70 1.12 -3.14
C LYS A 274 -14.49 0.87 -2.25
N LEU A 275 -14.28 -0.37 -1.84
CA LEU A 275 -13.14 -0.75 -1.01
C LEU A 275 -11.81 -0.47 -1.70
N ILE A 276 -11.69 -0.73 -3.00
CA ILE A 276 -10.50 -0.35 -3.79
C ILE A 276 -10.22 1.15 -3.71
N LYS A 277 -11.24 2.01 -3.83
CA LYS A 277 -11.06 3.46 -3.70
C LYS A 277 -10.59 3.84 -2.30
N ASN A 278 -11.20 3.27 -1.27
CA ASN A 278 -10.84 3.55 0.11
C ASN A 278 -9.39 3.09 0.43
N VAL A 279 -9.00 1.89 0.00
CA VAL A 279 -7.61 1.39 0.14
C VAL A 279 -6.63 2.30 -0.60
N ALA A 280 -6.99 2.78 -1.79
CA ALA A 280 -6.14 3.71 -2.52
C ALA A 280 -5.99 5.07 -1.81
N GLU A 281 -7.06 5.59 -1.20
CA GLU A 281 -7.01 6.82 -0.42
C GLU A 281 -6.12 6.67 0.83
N ILE A 282 -6.20 5.52 1.53
CA ILE A 282 -5.31 5.19 2.64
C ILE A 282 -3.85 5.16 2.17
N LEU A 283 -3.56 4.45 1.09
CA LEU A 283 -2.22 4.38 0.53
C LEU A 283 -1.68 5.77 0.12
N LEU A 284 -2.52 6.63 -0.47
CA LEU A 284 -2.15 8.01 -0.79
C LEU A 284 -1.84 8.84 0.46
N MET A 285 -2.66 8.71 1.52
CA MET A 285 -2.43 9.36 2.81
C MET A 285 -1.10 8.91 3.44
N MET A 286 -0.76 7.62 3.34
CA MET A 286 0.52 7.07 3.80
C MET A 286 1.71 7.42 2.87
N GLY A 287 1.48 8.23 1.82
CA GLY A 287 2.52 8.72 0.91
C GLY A 287 2.93 7.72 -0.17
N PHE A 288 2.14 6.71 -0.45
CA PHE A 288 2.28 5.87 -1.63
C PHE A 288 1.68 6.53 -2.87
N ASN A 289 2.07 6.01 -4.03
CA ASN A 289 1.51 6.42 -5.31
C ASN A 289 0.99 5.17 -6.06
N PRO A 290 -0.17 4.63 -5.64
CA PRO A 290 -0.72 3.43 -6.23
C PRO A 290 -1.24 3.69 -7.64
N TRP A 291 -1.01 2.77 -8.56
CA TRP A 291 -1.78 2.68 -9.80
C TRP A 291 -3.13 2.04 -9.51
N ILE A 292 -4.20 2.57 -10.07
CA ILE A 292 -5.56 2.08 -9.87
C ILE A 292 -6.21 1.86 -11.23
N GLY A 293 -6.83 0.72 -11.39
CA GLY A 293 -7.61 0.37 -12.56
C GLY A 293 -8.94 -0.28 -12.18
N PHE A 294 -9.96 -0.06 -13.00
CA PHE A 294 -11.25 -0.70 -12.84
C PHE A 294 -11.65 -1.41 -14.13
N ASN A 295 -12.24 -2.59 -14.00
CA ASN A 295 -12.95 -3.26 -15.07
C ASN A 295 -14.42 -3.50 -14.66
N LYS A 296 -15.15 -4.30 -15.44
CA LYS A 296 -16.57 -4.58 -15.16
C LYS A 296 -16.76 -5.23 -13.78
N ASN A 297 -15.89 -6.17 -13.39
CA ASN A 297 -16.12 -7.09 -12.27
C ASN A 297 -15.30 -6.76 -11.01
N TYR A 298 -14.15 -6.06 -11.12
CA TYR A 298 -13.27 -5.76 -10.00
C TYR A 298 -12.51 -4.45 -10.18
N GLY A 299 -11.96 -3.95 -9.11
CA GLY A 299 -10.93 -2.93 -9.12
C GLY A 299 -9.58 -3.53 -8.74
N ARG A 300 -8.49 -2.91 -9.19
CA ARG A 300 -7.11 -3.31 -8.92
C ARG A 300 -6.29 -2.12 -8.46
N ILE A 301 -5.43 -2.38 -7.47
CA ILE A 301 -4.37 -1.47 -7.02
C ILE A 301 -3.03 -2.14 -7.28
N SER A 302 -2.04 -1.36 -7.71
CA SER A 302 -0.68 -1.82 -7.85
C SER A 302 0.30 -0.76 -7.36
N ILE A 303 1.25 -1.17 -6.52
CA ILE A 303 2.36 -0.37 -6.02
C ILE A 303 3.63 -0.93 -6.61
N TYR A 304 4.44 -0.09 -7.26
CA TYR A 304 5.62 -0.54 -8.01
C TYR A 304 6.89 0.14 -7.53
N GLY A 305 7.98 -0.61 -7.55
CA GLY A 305 9.33 -0.08 -7.41
C GLY A 305 9.95 -0.24 -6.03
N ILE A 306 11.28 -0.26 -6.01
CA ILE A 306 12.11 -0.57 -4.84
C ILE A 306 11.82 0.40 -3.68
N ARG A 307 11.71 1.68 -3.97
CA ARG A 307 11.44 2.69 -2.95
C ARG A 307 10.07 2.50 -2.28
N ALA A 308 9.04 2.26 -3.09
CA ALA A 308 7.70 2.01 -2.56
C ALA A 308 7.63 0.68 -1.79
N PHE A 309 8.37 -0.32 -2.24
CA PHE A 309 8.51 -1.61 -1.56
C PHE A 309 9.16 -1.46 -0.16
N LYS A 310 10.28 -0.72 -0.05
CA LYS A 310 10.91 -0.44 1.25
C LYS A 310 9.97 0.32 2.19
N ARG A 311 9.34 1.38 1.69
CA ARG A 311 8.35 2.13 2.47
C ARG A 311 7.16 1.27 2.90
N TYR A 312 6.75 0.32 2.06
CA TYR A 312 5.71 -0.64 2.42
C TYR A 312 6.18 -1.55 3.56
N GLY A 313 7.42 -2.04 3.52
CA GLY A 313 8.04 -2.79 4.60
C GLY A 313 8.05 -2.03 5.93
N GLU A 314 8.35 -0.72 5.90
CA GLU A 314 8.39 0.15 7.08
C GLU A 314 7.02 0.47 7.67
N LEU A 315 6.01 0.76 6.84
CA LEU A 315 4.72 1.29 7.29
C LEU A 315 3.62 0.23 7.37
N VAL A 316 3.71 -0.83 6.58
CA VAL A 316 2.70 -1.89 6.47
C VAL A 316 3.30 -3.23 6.88
N GLY A 317 4.40 -3.63 6.28
CA GLY A 317 5.05 -4.90 6.53
C GLY A 317 4.28 -6.11 5.99
N TRP A 318 4.68 -7.29 6.45
CA TRP A 318 4.07 -8.58 6.14
C TRP A 318 4.05 -9.47 7.38
N SER A 319 2.97 -10.22 7.58
CA SER A 319 2.83 -11.26 8.60
C SER A 319 2.80 -12.65 7.98
N SER A 320 2.45 -12.75 6.70
CA SER A 320 2.40 -14.02 5.97
C SER A 320 3.81 -14.58 5.70
N PRO A 321 4.14 -15.81 6.14
CA PRO A 321 5.43 -16.44 5.87
C PRO A 321 5.78 -16.51 4.38
N LYS A 322 4.78 -16.67 3.52
CA LYS A 322 4.93 -16.65 2.06
C LYS A 322 5.54 -15.34 1.57
N ASN A 323 5.04 -14.20 2.05
CA ASN A 323 5.54 -12.89 1.66
C ASN A 323 6.87 -12.57 2.34
N LEU A 324 7.03 -12.90 3.63
CA LEU A 324 8.29 -12.75 4.36
C LEU A 324 9.44 -13.50 3.67
N ASN A 325 9.22 -14.74 3.24
CA ASN A 325 10.22 -15.52 2.50
C ASN A 325 10.57 -14.87 1.14
N LYS A 326 9.57 -14.31 0.44
CA LYS A 326 9.84 -13.58 -0.81
C LYS A 326 10.70 -12.34 -0.58
N VAL A 327 10.43 -11.58 0.49
CA VAL A 327 11.22 -10.42 0.88
C VAL A 327 12.65 -10.82 1.18
N LYS A 328 12.82 -11.82 2.06
CA LYS A 328 14.14 -12.36 2.43
C LYS A 328 14.94 -12.80 1.21
N ASN A 329 14.36 -13.60 0.33
CA ASN A 329 15.03 -14.08 -0.88
C ASN A 329 15.44 -12.93 -1.81
N TRP A 330 14.61 -11.88 -1.91
CA TRP A 330 14.94 -10.70 -2.71
C TRP A 330 16.08 -9.88 -2.10
N GLU A 331 16.09 -9.70 -0.78
CA GLU A 331 17.17 -9.01 -0.05
C GLU A 331 18.50 -9.76 -0.14
N GLU A 332 18.47 -11.09 -0.13
CA GLU A 332 19.66 -11.93 -0.34
C GLU A 332 20.22 -11.83 -1.77
N MET A 333 19.33 -11.75 -2.77
CA MET A 333 19.74 -11.57 -4.18
C MET A 333 20.24 -10.15 -4.48
N TYR A 334 19.78 -9.16 -3.76
CA TYR A 334 20.08 -7.74 -4.02
C TYR A 334 20.46 -6.98 -2.74
N PRO A 335 21.55 -7.40 -2.03
CA PRO A 335 21.93 -6.81 -0.75
C PRO A 335 22.26 -5.31 -0.84
N GLN A 336 22.70 -4.84 -2.02
CA GLN A 336 22.95 -3.42 -2.28
C GLN A 336 21.66 -2.57 -2.35
N LEU A 337 20.50 -3.20 -2.35
CA LEU A 337 19.20 -2.55 -2.39
C LEU A 337 18.42 -2.65 -1.07
N LYS A 338 19.04 -3.31 -0.08
CA LYS A 338 18.47 -3.47 1.26
C LYS A 338 18.34 -2.13 2.02
#